data_82d8b3fc3089772d7597513843442587
#
_entry.id   82d8b3fc3089772d7597513843442587
#
_cell.length_a   1.000
_cell.length_b   1.000
_cell.length_c   1.000
_cell.angle_alpha   90.00
_cell.angle_beta   90.00
_cell.angle_gamma   90.00
#
_symmetry.space_group_name_H-M   'P 1'
#
loop_
_entity.id
_entity.type
_entity.pdbx_description
1 polymer ?
#
loop_
_entity_poly.entity_id
_entity_poly.type
_entity_poly.pdbx_seq_one_letter_code
_entity_poly.pdbx_strand_id
1 'polypeptide(L)'
;MTPQPHQNLRGLIDAAAIRVAAGKATTLVEALPWLERFRGALVVVKYGGNAMVDDGLKKAFAQDIAFLRYAGLRPVVVHGGGPQIKAMLERLGMRSEFKGGLRVTTPEVMDVVRMVLTGQVGRELVGLLNQHGPIAVGLSGEDAGLFGARRRGTEIDGELVDLGLVGDVESVNPSAVLDILAAGRVPVVSTVAPDLDVEGRVLNVNADTAAAALAVALEAEKLVVVTDVEGIYADWPDRSSLLSSIEASAATELLARVGEGMVPKLEACIRAVEGGVPQAHVVDGRQPHSILLEVFTDEGIGTMVLPDGRRDS
;
A
#
# COMPACT_ATOMS: atom_id res chain seq x y z
N MET A 1 71.15 -17.68 -1.74
CA MET A 1 69.80 -17.27 -1.25
C MET A 1 69.07 -16.58 -2.39
N THR A 2 68.25 -17.29 -3.11
CA THR A 2 67.38 -16.79 -4.17
C THR A 2 66.16 -16.14 -3.54
N PRO A 3 65.76 -14.91 -3.92
CA PRO A 3 64.57 -14.28 -3.39
C PRO A 3 63.32 -15.02 -3.91
N GLN A 4 62.46 -15.40 -3.00
CA GLN A 4 61.16 -15.94 -3.33
C GLN A 4 60.30 -14.86 -3.99
N PRO A 5 59.57 -15.15 -5.09
CA PRO A 5 58.69 -14.18 -5.71
C PRO A 5 57.46 -13.95 -4.78
N HIS A 6 57.14 -12.68 -4.59
CA HIS A 6 56.00 -12.22 -3.81
C HIS A 6 54.68 -12.85 -4.31
N GLN A 7 54.21 -13.87 -3.62
CA GLN A 7 52.83 -14.37 -3.72
C GLN A 7 51.88 -13.40 -3.01
N ASN A 8 51.55 -12.30 -3.68
CA ASN A 8 50.44 -11.42 -3.33
C ASN A 8 49.79 -10.92 -4.61
N LEU A 9 49.38 -11.85 -5.48
CA LEU A 9 48.41 -11.58 -6.55
C LEU A 9 47.02 -11.75 -5.91
N ARG A 10 46.45 -10.66 -5.38
CA ARG A 10 45.03 -10.52 -5.16
C ARG A 10 44.36 -10.77 -6.51
N GLY A 11 43.38 -11.64 -6.55
CA GLY A 11 42.80 -12.29 -7.70
C GLY A 11 42.59 -11.37 -8.93
N LEU A 12 42.78 -11.95 -10.12
CA LEU A 12 42.48 -11.31 -11.38
C LEU A 12 41.06 -10.76 -11.37
N ILE A 13 40.92 -9.48 -11.72
CA ILE A 13 39.58 -8.87 -11.83
C ILE A 13 38.89 -9.52 -13.04
N ASP A 14 37.79 -10.23 -12.80
CA ASP A 14 36.99 -10.86 -13.85
C ASP A 14 36.29 -9.78 -14.69
N ALA A 15 36.56 -9.72 -15.98
CA ALA A 15 35.94 -8.77 -16.91
C ALA A 15 34.40 -8.94 -16.97
N ALA A 16 33.88 -10.14 -16.72
CA ALA A 16 32.45 -10.38 -16.63
C ALA A 16 31.87 -9.75 -15.34
N ALA A 17 32.55 -9.86 -14.21
CA ALA A 17 32.17 -9.22 -12.96
C ALA A 17 32.17 -7.69 -13.06
N ILE A 18 33.16 -7.11 -13.79
CA ILE A 18 33.20 -5.65 -14.07
C ILE A 18 31.97 -5.23 -14.89
N ARG A 19 31.63 -5.96 -15.95
CA ARG A 19 30.46 -5.62 -16.78
C ARG A 19 29.15 -5.67 -15.98
N VAL A 20 28.96 -6.69 -15.13
CA VAL A 20 27.80 -6.79 -14.22
C VAL A 20 27.78 -5.63 -13.24
N ALA A 21 28.92 -5.27 -12.65
CA ALA A 21 29.02 -4.14 -11.74
C ALA A 21 28.73 -2.79 -12.43
N ALA A 22 29.24 -2.62 -13.66
CA ALA A 22 28.97 -1.43 -14.49
C ALA A 22 27.47 -1.31 -14.82
N GLY A 23 26.78 -2.40 -15.18
CA GLY A 23 25.33 -2.40 -15.38
C GLY A 23 24.55 -1.96 -14.14
N LYS A 24 24.94 -2.45 -12.94
CA LYS A 24 24.33 -2.00 -11.69
C LYS A 24 24.55 -0.50 -11.44
N ALA A 25 25.75 0.02 -11.74
CA ALA A 25 26.04 1.45 -11.59
C ALA A 25 25.19 2.29 -12.55
N THR A 26 25.01 1.83 -13.80
CA THR A 26 24.14 2.49 -14.79
C THR A 26 22.72 2.60 -14.27
N THR A 27 22.13 1.51 -13.78
CA THR A 27 20.76 1.50 -13.19
C THR A 27 20.63 2.49 -12.04
N LEU A 28 21.65 2.60 -11.17
CA LEU A 28 21.61 3.58 -10.07
C LEU A 28 21.67 5.03 -10.56
N VAL A 29 22.41 5.28 -11.63
CA VAL A 29 22.50 6.63 -12.25
C VAL A 29 21.19 6.98 -12.97
N GLU A 30 20.55 6.02 -13.63
CA GLU A 30 19.24 6.19 -14.28
C GLU A 30 18.15 6.55 -13.26
N ALA A 31 18.22 6.04 -12.03
CA ALA A 31 17.30 6.39 -10.95
C ALA A 31 17.53 7.79 -10.36
N LEU A 32 18.66 8.47 -10.64
CA LEU A 32 19.03 9.73 -9.99
C LEU A 32 17.99 10.86 -10.18
N PRO A 33 17.42 11.10 -11.37
CA PRO A 33 16.39 12.13 -11.55
C PRO A 33 15.16 11.90 -10.65
N TRP A 34 14.76 10.65 -10.48
CA TRP A 34 13.64 10.27 -9.61
C TRP A 34 13.97 10.47 -8.13
N LEU A 35 15.20 10.15 -7.71
CA LEU A 35 15.68 10.39 -6.35
C LEU A 35 15.73 11.88 -6.02
N GLU A 36 16.12 12.73 -6.96
CA GLU A 36 16.09 14.19 -6.82
C GLU A 36 14.65 14.72 -6.76
N ARG A 37 13.78 14.27 -7.67
CA ARG A 37 12.38 14.69 -7.77
C ARG A 37 11.60 14.34 -6.50
N PHE A 38 11.76 13.13 -5.99
CA PHE A 38 10.98 12.60 -4.86
C PHE A 38 11.66 12.76 -3.50
N ARG A 39 12.77 13.48 -3.43
CA ARG A 39 13.45 13.72 -2.15
C ARG A 39 12.53 14.44 -1.15
N GLY A 40 12.28 13.80 -0.02
CA GLY A 40 11.37 14.31 1.02
C GLY A 40 9.88 14.12 0.71
N ALA A 41 9.54 13.61 -0.48
CA ALA A 41 8.16 13.36 -0.87
C ALA A 41 7.51 12.31 0.06
N LEU A 42 6.27 12.58 0.44
CA LEU A 42 5.46 11.67 1.24
C LEU A 42 4.70 10.72 0.30
N VAL A 43 4.86 9.42 0.52
CA VAL A 43 4.22 8.38 -0.28
C VAL A 43 3.43 7.46 0.63
N VAL A 44 2.12 7.39 0.42
CA VAL A 44 1.26 6.43 1.13
C VAL A 44 1.18 5.15 0.30
N VAL A 45 1.54 4.02 0.89
CA VAL A 45 1.51 2.71 0.25
C VAL A 45 0.48 1.84 0.95
N LYS A 46 -0.60 1.54 0.27
CA LYS A 46 -1.58 0.56 0.73
C LYS A 46 -1.10 -0.84 0.40
N TYR A 47 -1.00 -1.69 1.39
CA TYR A 47 -0.58 -3.08 1.26
C TYR A 47 -1.71 -4.06 1.55
N GLY A 48 -1.99 -4.98 0.62
CA GLY A 48 -3.10 -5.92 0.74
C GLY A 48 -3.05 -7.03 -0.30
N GLY A 49 -4.08 -7.87 -0.32
CA GLY A 49 -4.22 -8.96 -1.28
C GLY A 49 -3.31 -10.15 -1.00
N ASN A 50 -3.07 -10.96 -2.03
CA ASN A 50 -2.25 -12.18 -1.94
C ASN A 50 -0.76 -11.90 -1.70
N ALA A 51 -0.28 -10.69 -1.97
CA ALA A 51 1.07 -10.26 -1.60
C ALA A 51 1.35 -10.37 -0.10
N MET A 52 0.30 -10.38 0.74
CA MET A 52 0.40 -10.55 2.19
C MET A 52 0.51 -12.02 2.64
N VAL A 53 0.44 -12.97 1.75
CA VAL A 53 0.46 -14.42 2.07
C VAL A 53 1.78 -15.05 1.72
N ASP A 54 2.38 -14.67 0.59
CA ASP A 54 3.67 -15.19 0.12
C ASP A 54 4.83 -14.54 0.87
N ASP A 55 5.69 -15.34 1.49
CA ASP A 55 6.83 -14.85 2.29
C ASP A 55 7.91 -14.15 1.43
N GLY A 56 8.06 -14.55 0.17
CA GLY A 56 8.98 -13.89 -0.78
C GLY A 56 8.49 -12.48 -1.12
N LEU A 57 7.20 -12.35 -1.43
CA LEU A 57 6.57 -11.06 -1.74
C LEU A 57 6.54 -10.14 -0.51
N LYS A 58 6.27 -10.66 0.69
CA LYS A 58 6.37 -9.88 1.94
C LYS A 58 7.77 -9.30 2.16
N LYS A 59 8.81 -10.10 1.90
CA LYS A 59 10.21 -9.65 2.01
C LYS A 59 10.54 -8.60 0.95
N ALA A 60 10.14 -8.82 -0.32
CA ALA A 60 10.34 -7.85 -1.39
C ALA A 60 9.64 -6.52 -1.07
N PHE A 61 8.39 -6.55 -0.60
CA PHE A 61 7.67 -5.36 -0.14
C PHE A 61 8.45 -4.61 0.97
N ALA A 62 8.93 -5.33 1.99
CA ALA A 62 9.70 -4.70 3.07
C ALA A 62 11.01 -4.07 2.55
N GLN A 63 11.69 -4.71 1.58
CA GLN A 63 12.87 -4.16 0.92
C GLN A 63 12.53 -2.88 0.15
N ASP A 64 11.42 -2.86 -0.58
CA ASP A 64 10.97 -1.68 -1.34
C ASP A 64 10.71 -0.49 -0.41
N ILE A 65 9.94 -0.69 0.67
CA ILE A 65 9.65 0.38 1.64
C ILE A 65 10.93 0.86 2.32
N ALA A 66 11.85 -0.05 2.70
CA ALA A 66 13.13 0.32 3.26
C ALA A 66 13.98 1.12 2.25
N PHE A 67 13.97 0.72 0.97
CA PHE A 67 14.66 1.45 -0.10
C PHE A 67 14.08 2.86 -0.25
N LEU A 68 12.76 3.03 -0.36
CA LEU A 68 12.12 4.35 -0.44
C LEU A 68 12.61 5.26 0.70
N ARG A 69 12.58 4.75 1.93
CA ARG A 69 13.02 5.50 3.10
C ARG A 69 14.51 5.90 3.02
N TYR A 70 15.39 4.97 2.66
CA TYR A 70 16.83 5.25 2.55
C TYR A 70 17.17 6.13 1.35
N ALA A 71 16.36 6.09 0.30
CA ALA A 71 16.44 7.00 -0.85
C ALA A 71 15.96 8.44 -0.53
N GLY A 72 15.46 8.68 0.69
CA GLY A 72 15.08 10.01 1.16
C GLY A 72 13.59 10.34 1.00
N LEU A 73 12.75 9.39 0.55
CA LEU A 73 11.30 9.52 0.59
C LEU A 73 10.77 9.30 2.01
N ARG A 74 9.52 9.64 2.24
CA ARG A 74 8.80 9.50 3.51
C ARG A 74 7.63 8.52 3.35
N PRO A 75 7.88 7.19 3.30
CA PRO A 75 6.82 6.21 3.10
C PRO A 75 5.97 6.05 4.36
N VAL A 76 4.65 5.89 4.15
CA VAL A 76 3.64 5.48 5.14
C VAL A 76 2.97 4.23 4.61
N VAL A 77 2.92 3.17 5.41
CA VAL A 77 2.26 1.92 5.03
C VAL A 77 0.88 1.85 5.68
N VAL A 78 -0.16 1.64 4.88
CA VAL A 78 -1.51 1.31 5.37
C VAL A 78 -1.82 -0.12 4.95
N HIS A 79 -2.20 -0.99 5.88
CA HIS A 79 -2.40 -2.38 5.55
C HIS A 79 -3.78 -2.91 5.92
N GLY A 80 -4.28 -3.83 5.09
CA GLY A 80 -5.39 -4.70 5.41
C GLY A 80 -4.91 -6.02 6.04
N GLY A 81 -5.71 -7.07 5.90
CA GLY A 81 -5.40 -8.41 6.43
C GLY A 81 -6.52 -9.40 6.16
N GLY A 82 -7.25 -9.24 5.05
CA GLY A 82 -8.39 -10.09 4.70
C GLY A 82 -8.11 -11.60 4.78
N PRO A 83 -7.02 -12.11 4.17
CA PRO A 83 -6.64 -13.51 4.26
C PRO A 83 -6.35 -13.98 5.69
N GLN A 84 -5.62 -13.19 6.48
CA GLN A 84 -5.25 -13.50 7.86
C GLN A 84 -6.48 -13.49 8.79
N ILE A 85 -7.39 -12.52 8.60
CA ILE A 85 -8.67 -12.48 9.33
C ILE A 85 -9.48 -13.72 9.00
N LYS A 86 -9.61 -14.10 7.72
CA LYS A 86 -10.33 -15.29 7.30
C LYS A 86 -9.75 -16.55 7.95
N ALA A 87 -8.45 -16.74 7.89
CA ALA A 87 -7.77 -17.88 8.50
C ALA A 87 -7.96 -17.94 10.03
N MET A 88 -7.97 -16.79 10.71
CA MET A 88 -8.20 -16.73 12.15
C MET A 88 -9.66 -17.07 12.52
N LEU A 89 -10.64 -16.54 11.77
CA LEU A 89 -12.05 -16.86 11.96
C LEU A 89 -12.29 -18.37 11.77
N GLU A 90 -11.72 -18.97 10.73
CA GLU A 90 -11.79 -20.43 10.50
C GLU A 90 -11.19 -21.24 11.66
N ARG A 91 -10.03 -20.83 12.20
CA ARG A 91 -9.42 -21.46 13.38
C ARG A 91 -10.28 -21.38 14.63
N LEU A 92 -11.07 -20.32 14.77
CA LEU A 92 -12.00 -20.11 15.87
C LEU A 92 -13.38 -20.73 15.61
N GLY A 93 -13.60 -21.40 14.47
CA GLY A 93 -14.88 -21.98 14.09
C GLY A 93 -15.97 -20.93 13.77
N MET A 94 -15.56 -19.69 13.47
CA MET A 94 -16.44 -18.60 13.14
C MET A 94 -16.65 -18.49 11.64
N ARG A 95 -17.86 -18.09 11.22
CA ARG A 95 -18.16 -17.87 9.78
C ARG A 95 -17.66 -16.52 9.33
N SER A 96 -17.15 -16.48 8.10
CA SER A 96 -16.78 -15.24 7.41
C SER A 96 -17.74 -15.04 6.23
N GLU A 97 -18.48 -13.96 6.24
CA GLU A 97 -19.44 -13.60 5.18
C GLU A 97 -19.00 -12.30 4.52
N PHE A 98 -19.23 -12.18 3.20
CA PHE A 98 -18.97 -10.97 2.44
C PHE A 98 -20.24 -10.55 1.70
N LYS A 99 -20.50 -9.26 1.62
CA LYS A 99 -21.57 -8.64 0.85
C LYS A 99 -21.04 -7.37 0.18
N GLY A 100 -21.25 -7.24 -1.13
CA GLY A 100 -20.75 -6.11 -1.91
C GLY A 100 -19.23 -5.91 -1.75
N GLY A 101 -18.45 -7.00 -1.70
CA GLY A 101 -17.00 -6.95 -1.54
C GLY A 101 -16.50 -6.60 -0.12
N LEU A 102 -17.41 -6.28 0.82
CA LEU A 102 -17.08 -5.95 2.21
C LEU A 102 -17.42 -7.10 3.16
N ARG A 103 -16.61 -7.27 4.21
CA ARG A 103 -16.83 -8.31 5.23
C ARG A 103 -17.94 -7.90 6.17
N VAL A 104 -18.97 -8.73 6.31
CA VAL A 104 -19.96 -8.57 7.38
C VAL A 104 -19.24 -8.75 8.73
N THR A 105 -19.32 -7.74 9.59
CA THR A 105 -18.52 -7.66 10.81
C THR A 105 -19.44 -7.54 12.03
N THR A 106 -19.72 -8.68 12.68
CA THR A 106 -20.41 -8.70 13.99
C THR A 106 -19.46 -8.23 15.10
N PRO A 107 -19.92 -7.93 16.31
CA PRO A 107 -19.04 -7.59 17.43
C PRO A 107 -17.93 -8.63 17.67
N GLU A 108 -18.25 -9.92 17.64
CA GLU A 108 -17.28 -11.01 17.84
C GLU A 108 -16.27 -11.08 16.67
N VAL A 109 -16.72 -10.83 15.44
CA VAL A 109 -15.84 -10.74 14.27
C VAL A 109 -14.95 -9.51 14.38
N MET A 110 -15.45 -8.38 14.92
CA MET A 110 -14.65 -7.16 15.11
C MET A 110 -13.51 -7.36 16.10
N ASP A 111 -13.71 -8.11 17.17
CA ASP A 111 -12.64 -8.46 18.10
C ASP A 111 -11.51 -9.22 17.40
N VAL A 112 -11.87 -10.19 16.55
CA VAL A 112 -10.89 -10.93 15.75
C VAL A 112 -10.20 -10.01 14.74
N VAL A 113 -10.93 -9.14 14.03
CA VAL A 113 -10.37 -8.17 13.11
C VAL A 113 -9.33 -7.29 13.80
N ARG A 114 -9.68 -6.72 14.96
CA ARG A 114 -8.80 -5.86 15.74
C ARG A 114 -7.52 -6.60 16.17
N MET A 115 -7.67 -7.81 16.74
CA MET A 115 -6.52 -8.64 17.16
C MET A 115 -5.60 -8.99 15.97
N VAL A 116 -6.18 -9.37 14.83
CA VAL A 116 -5.39 -9.80 13.67
C VAL A 116 -4.70 -8.61 13.02
N LEU A 117 -5.39 -7.51 12.78
CA LEU A 117 -4.80 -6.37 12.11
C LEU A 117 -3.69 -5.73 12.96
N THR A 118 -3.97 -5.42 14.23
CA THR A 118 -3.01 -4.71 15.09
C THR A 118 -1.94 -5.64 15.67
N GLY A 119 -2.33 -6.84 16.11
CA GLY A 119 -1.46 -7.77 16.84
C GLY A 119 -0.69 -8.74 15.96
N GLN A 120 -1.25 -9.19 14.84
CA GLN A 120 -0.60 -10.16 13.94
C GLN A 120 0.01 -9.47 12.72
N VAL A 121 -0.81 -8.92 11.83
CA VAL A 121 -0.35 -8.36 10.55
C VAL A 121 0.55 -7.14 10.74
N GLY A 122 0.10 -6.17 11.54
CA GLY A 122 0.90 -4.97 11.81
C GLY A 122 2.25 -5.29 12.46
N ARG A 123 2.29 -6.25 13.40
CA ARG A 123 3.54 -6.67 14.04
C ARG A 123 4.47 -7.42 13.10
N GLU A 124 3.92 -8.28 12.22
CA GLU A 124 4.71 -8.95 11.18
C GLU A 124 5.36 -7.95 10.23
N LEU A 125 4.61 -6.97 9.71
CA LEU A 125 5.14 -5.95 8.81
C LEU A 125 6.21 -5.08 9.49
N VAL A 126 5.96 -4.61 10.71
CA VAL A 126 6.96 -3.88 11.49
C VAL A 126 8.22 -4.71 11.71
N GLY A 127 8.07 -6.00 12.00
CA GLY A 127 9.20 -6.92 12.17
C GLY A 127 10.03 -7.08 10.89
N LEU A 128 9.37 -7.24 9.73
CA LEU A 128 10.03 -7.35 8.43
C LEU A 128 10.79 -6.06 8.06
N LEU A 129 10.16 -4.91 8.22
CA LEU A 129 10.80 -3.61 7.97
C LEU A 129 12.00 -3.40 8.90
N ASN A 130 11.88 -3.77 10.17
CA ASN A 130 12.95 -3.61 11.15
C ASN A 130 14.12 -4.58 10.97
N GLN A 131 14.05 -5.57 10.07
CA GLN A 131 15.22 -6.32 9.62
C GLN A 131 16.22 -5.44 8.85
N HIS A 132 15.77 -4.31 8.30
CA HIS A 132 16.60 -3.32 7.60
C HIS A 132 17.08 -2.17 8.50
N GLY A 133 16.94 -2.30 9.82
CA GLY A 133 17.23 -1.28 10.82
C GLY A 133 15.99 -0.90 11.62
N PRO A 134 16.09 -0.19 12.75
CA PRO A 134 14.94 0.19 13.59
C PRO A 134 14.13 1.33 12.94
N ILE A 135 13.54 1.04 11.78
CA ILE A 135 12.94 2.05 10.88
C ILE A 135 11.42 2.13 10.97
N ALA A 136 10.71 1.13 11.50
CA ALA A 136 9.25 1.07 11.44
C ALA A 136 8.58 1.13 12.83
N VAL A 137 7.43 1.81 12.89
CA VAL A 137 6.55 1.89 14.06
C VAL A 137 5.13 1.56 13.64
N GLY A 138 4.46 0.63 14.36
CA GLY A 138 3.07 0.28 14.09
C GLY A 138 2.10 1.17 14.84
N LEU A 139 1.01 1.52 14.16
CA LEU A 139 -0.14 2.26 14.66
C LEU A 139 -1.43 1.53 14.28
N SER A 140 -2.47 1.74 15.09
CA SER A 140 -3.86 1.52 14.71
C SER A 140 -4.51 2.86 14.35
N GLY A 141 -5.56 2.85 13.53
CA GLY A 141 -6.38 4.04 13.33
C GLY A 141 -7.02 4.57 14.63
N GLU A 142 -7.02 3.77 15.70
CA GLU A 142 -7.46 4.18 17.04
C GLU A 142 -6.42 5.07 17.77
N ASP A 143 -5.12 4.93 17.42
CA ASP A 143 -4.04 5.59 18.15
C ASP A 143 -4.05 7.10 17.90
N ALA A 144 -4.00 7.88 18.97
CA ALA A 144 -4.01 9.35 18.95
C ALA A 144 -5.17 9.97 18.14
N GLY A 145 -6.29 9.25 18.01
CA GLY A 145 -7.43 9.69 17.21
C GLY A 145 -7.11 9.82 15.71
N LEU A 146 -6.21 8.97 15.22
CA LEU A 146 -5.75 9.01 13.82
C LEU A 146 -6.91 8.94 12.83
N PHE A 147 -7.86 8.00 13.02
CA PHE A 147 -9.09 7.92 12.23
C PHE A 147 -10.32 8.12 13.11
N GLY A 148 -11.33 8.79 12.56
CA GLY A 148 -12.70 8.71 13.02
C GLY A 148 -13.56 8.16 11.89
N ALA A 149 -14.42 7.17 12.18
CA ALA A 149 -15.24 6.51 11.17
C ALA A 149 -16.72 6.53 11.54
N ARG A 150 -17.59 6.43 10.53
CA ARG A 150 -19.03 6.18 10.72
C ARG A 150 -19.43 4.86 10.09
N ARG A 151 -20.46 4.24 10.62
CA ARG A 151 -20.99 2.99 10.09
C ARG A 151 -21.40 3.17 8.61
N ARG A 152 -21.06 2.18 7.81
CA ARG A 152 -21.39 2.10 6.39
C ARG A 152 -22.17 0.81 6.11
N GLY A 153 -23.26 0.92 5.36
CA GLY A 153 -23.89 -0.18 4.65
C GLY A 153 -23.33 -0.33 3.24
N THR A 154 -23.81 -1.31 2.52
CA THR A 154 -23.62 -1.45 1.07
C THR A 154 -24.97 -1.59 0.39
N GLU A 155 -25.07 -1.10 -0.83
CA GLU A 155 -26.27 -1.27 -1.65
C GLU A 155 -26.09 -2.51 -2.54
N ILE A 156 -27.05 -3.43 -2.48
CA ILE A 156 -27.12 -4.63 -3.31
C ILE A 156 -28.52 -4.71 -3.90
N ASP A 157 -28.63 -4.74 -5.21
CA ASP A 157 -29.90 -4.80 -5.96
C ASP A 157 -30.89 -3.68 -5.57
N GLY A 158 -30.38 -2.50 -5.21
CA GLY A 158 -31.17 -1.35 -4.78
C GLY A 158 -31.62 -1.38 -3.32
N GLU A 159 -31.20 -2.37 -2.53
CA GLU A 159 -31.48 -2.46 -1.10
C GLU A 159 -30.22 -2.16 -0.27
N LEU A 160 -30.38 -1.33 0.77
CA LEU A 160 -29.31 -1.05 1.72
C LEU A 160 -29.12 -2.24 2.68
N VAL A 161 -27.96 -2.89 2.59
CA VAL A 161 -27.60 -4.05 3.42
C VAL A 161 -26.73 -3.59 4.59
N ASP A 162 -27.16 -3.93 5.81
CA ASP A 162 -26.33 -3.72 7.02
C ASP A 162 -25.17 -4.70 7.05
N LEU A 163 -23.96 -4.17 7.19
CA LEU A 163 -22.71 -4.93 7.28
C LEU A 163 -22.20 -5.09 8.73
N GLY A 164 -22.96 -4.64 9.73
CA GLY A 164 -22.55 -4.63 11.12
C GLY A 164 -21.54 -3.53 11.42
N LEU A 165 -20.41 -3.89 12.04
CA LEU A 165 -19.36 -2.95 12.46
C LEU A 165 -18.38 -2.66 11.33
N VAL A 166 -18.90 -2.30 10.15
CA VAL A 166 -18.12 -1.78 9.02
C VAL A 166 -18.30 -0.28 8.95
N GLY A 167 -17.20 0.44 8.73
CA GLY A 167 -17.21 1.90 8.65
C GLY A 167 -16.44 2.46 7.47
N ASP A 168 -16.70 3.74 7.20
CA ASP A 168 -15.90 4.57 6.31
C ASP A 168 -15.25 5.70 7.10
N VAL A 169 -14.05 6.13 6.67
CA VAL A 169 -13.31 7.21 7.35
C VAL A 169 -13.96 8.55 7.04
N GLU A 170 -14.35 9.26 8.08
CA GLU A 170 -14.93 10.62 8.04
C GLU A 170 -13.91 11.70 8.41
N SER A 171 -12.99 11.37 9.33
CA SER A 171 -11.98 12.30 9.78
C SER A 171 -10.63 11.63 9.96
N VAL A 172 -9.56 12.39 9.72
CA VAL A 172 -8.17 11.96 9.90
C VAL A 172 -7.42 13.01 10.69
N ASN A 173 -6.77 12.60 11.79
CA ASN A 173 -5.80 13.42 12.51
C ASN A 173 -4.38 12.86 12.25
N PRO A 174 -3.61 13.42 11.31
CA PRO A 174 -2.34 12.84 10.91
C PRO A 174 -1.18 13.10 11.89
N SER A 175 -1.39 13.76 13.03
CA SER A 175 -0.33 14.25 13.93
C SER A 175 0.63 13.15 14.37
N ALA A 176 0.13 12.01 14.84
CA ALA A 176 0.99 10.89 15.27
C ALA A 176 1.80 10.29 14.12
N VAL A 177 1.24 10.24 12.91
CA VAL A 177 1.95 9.80 11.69
C VAL A 177 3.06 10.78 11.35
N LEU A 178 2.80 12.08 11.42
CA LEU A 178 3.78 13.14 11.17
C LEU A 178 4.93 13.11 12.18
N ASP A 179 4.65 12.86 13.46
CA ASP A 179 5.66 12.73 14.52
C ASP A 179 6.61 11.55 14.25
N ILE A 180 6.06 10.40 13.84
CA ILE A 180 6.86 9.23 13.48
C ILE A 180 7.73 9.50 12.24
N LEU A 181 7.17 10.16 11.23
CA LEU A 181 7.90 10.59 10.02
C LEU A 181 8.99 11.61 10.35
N ALA A 182 8.73 12.56 11.25
CA ALA A 182 9.72 13.55 11.71
C ALA A 182 10.90 12.89 12.44
N ALA A 183 10.63 11.79 13.17
CA ALA A 183 11.66 10.95 13.76
C ALA A 183 12.41 10.07 12.74
N GLY A 184 12.17 10.23 11.44
CA GLY A 184 12.78 9.47 10.36
C GLY A 184 12.36 7.99 10.33
N ARG A 185 11.18 7.66 10.81
CA ARG A 185 10.64 6.29 10.84
C ARG A 185 9.45 6.14 9.91
N VAL A 186 9.13 4.89 9.57
CA VAL A 186 8.02 4.48 8.70
C VAL A 186 6.81 4.12 9.57
N PRO A 187 5.70 4.87 9.53
CA PRO A 187 4.45 4.47 10.16
C PRO A 187 3.84 3.27 9.40
N VAL A 188 3.36 2.28 10.16
CA VAL A 188 2.63 1.11 9.64
C VAL A 188 1.26 1.09 10.31
N VAL A 189 0.22 1.44 9.55
CA VAL A 189 -1.12 1.74 10.04
C VAL A 189 -2.08 0.61 9.74
N SER A 190 -2.73 0.06 10.76
CA SER A 190 -3.86 -0.87 10.63
C SER A 190 -5.19 -0.14 10.60
N THR A 191 -6.16 -0.68 9.84
CA THR A 191 -7.40 0.01 9.48
C THR A 191 -8.58 -0.34 10.41
N VAL A 192 -8.37 -0.13 11.69
CA VAL A 192 -9.40 -0.14 12.73
C VAL A 192 -9.61 1.30 13.21
N ALA A 193 -10.84 1.76 13.27
CA ALA A 193 -11.14 3.15 13.59
C ALA A 193 -12.24 3.26 14.69
N PRO A 194 -12.13 4.23 15.60
CA PRO A 194 -13.23 4.58 16.50
C PRO A 194 -14.48 5.01 15.74
N ASP A 195 -15.63 4.59 16.23
CA ASP A 195 -16.91 5.04 15.73
C ASP A 195 -17.27 6.41 16.31
N LEU A 196 -17.52 7.38 15.43
CA LEU A 196 -17.86 8.74 15.83
C LEU A 196 -19.26 8.88 16.46
N ASP A 197 -20.14 7.91 16.23
CA ASP A 197 -21.52 7.95 16.71
C ASP A 197 -21.72 7.23 18.05
N VAL A 198 -20.81 6.28 18.39
CA VAL A 198 -20.94 5.47 19.63
C VAL A 198 -19.60 5.33 20.32
N GLU A 199 -19.50 5.95 21.50
CA GLU A 199 -18.31 5.92 22.34
C GLU A 199 -17.87 4.48 22.69
N GLY A 200 -16.55 4.23 22.57
CA GLY A 200 -15.94 2.92 22.86
C GLY A 200 -16.15 1.86 21.79
N ARG A 201 -16.96 2.14 20.77
CA ARG A 201 -17.14 1.25 19.61
C ARG A 201 -16.05 1.48 18.58
N VAL A 202 -15.62 0.38 17.94
CA VAL A 202 -14.64 0.43 16.85
C VAL A 202 -15.24 -0.22 15.61
N LEU A 203 -14.77 0.23 14.46
CA LEU A 203 -15.24 -0.20 13.14
C LEU A 203 -14.08 -0.79 12.33
N ASN A 204 -14.42 -1.81 11.53
CA ASN A 204 -13.57 -2.37 10.50
C ASN A 204 -13.66 -1.47 9.26
N VAL A 205 -12.55 -0.85 8.88
CA VAL A 205 -12.48 0.06 7.72
C VAL A 205 -11.75 -0.60 6.56
N ASN A 206 -12.23 -0.38 5.35
CA ASN A 206 -11.53 -0.84 4.15
C ASN A 206 -10.16 -0.14 4.03
N ALA A 207 -9.11 -0.94 3.75
CA ALA A 207 -7.74 -0.43 3.73
C ALA A 207 -7.46 0.48 2.51
N ASP A 208 -8.16 0.31 1.40
CA ASP A 208 -8.01 1.17 0.23
C ASP A 208 -8.56 2.57 0.54
N THR A 209 -9.77 2.65 1.13
CA THR A 209 -10.39 3.94 1.50
C THR A 209 -9.66 4.63 2.65
N ALA A 210 -9.18 3.88 3.65
CA ALA A 210 -8.38 4.43 4.74
C ALA A 210 -7.04 5.01 4.23
N ALA A 211 -6.38 4.32 3.29
CA ALA A 211 -5.14 4.80 2.69
C ALA A 211 -5.36 6.08 1.87
N ALA A 212 -6.45 6.17 1.12
CA ALA A 212 -6.81 7.38 0.38
C ALA A 212 -7.08 8.56 1.33
N ALA A 213 -7.88 8.36 2.39
CA ALA A 213 -8.16 9.41 3.37
C ALA A 213 -6.89 9.90 4.08
N LEU A 214 -5.98 8.96 4.43
CA LEU A 214 -4.70 9.31 5.04
C LEU A 214 -3.77 10.03 4.05
N ALA A 215 -3.74 9.63 2.77
CA ALA A 215 -2.94 10.28 1.75
C ALA A 215 -3.37 11.73 1.53
N VAL A 216 -4.67 11.99 1.49
CA VAL A 216 -5.23 13.35 1.41
C VAL A 216 -4.85 14.18 2.64
N ALA A 217 -5.06 13.64 3.85
CA ALA A 217 -4.78 14.36 5.10
C ALA A 217 -3.28 14.66 5.32
N LEU A 218 -2.40 13.85 4.73
CA LEU A 218 -0.95 14.03 4.76
C LEU A 218 -0.41 14.89 3.61
N GLU A 219 -1.27 15.33 2.68
CA GLU A 219 -0.85 16.00 1.44
C GLU A 219 0.23 15.18 0.71
N ALA A 220 -0.02 13.88 0.58
CA ALA A 220 0.94 12.95 -0.01
C ALA A 220 1.17 13.25 -1.50
N GLU A 221 2.41 13.10 -1.97
CA GLU A 221 2.76 13.20 -3.38
C GLU A 221 2.21 12.04 -4.20
N LYS A 222 2.13 10.84 -3.59
CA LYS A 222 1.61 9.64 -4.25
C LYS A 222 0.81 8.77 -3.28
N LEU A 223 -0.26 8.16 -3.81
CA LEU A 223 -0.89 6.97 -3.24
C LEU A 223 -0.54 5.76 -4.12
N VAL A 224 0.01 4.70 -3.54
CA VAL A 224 0.28 3.43 -4.25
C VAL A 224 -0.58 2.33 -3.65
N VAL A 225 -1.51 1.79 -4.42
CA VAL A 225 -2.40 0.69 -4.03
C VAL A 225 -1.84 -0.62 -4.56
N VAL A 226 -1.15 -1.36 -3.70
CA VAL A 226 -0.62 -2.69 -4.03
C VAL A 226 -1.75 -3.72 -3.93
N THR A 227 -1.93 -4.49 -5.00
CA THR A 227 -3.04 -5.44 -5.17
C THR A 227 -2.58 -6.71 -5.88
N ASP A 228 -3.51 -7.60 -6.25
CA ASP A 228 -3.27 -8.87 -6.94
C ASP A 228 -3.76 -8.87 -8.40
N VAL A 229 -3.81 -7.70 -9.00
CA VAL A 229 -4.08 -7.50 -10.43
C VAL A 229 -3.04 -6.59 -11.05
N GLU A 230 -2.83 -6.71 -12.36
CA GLU A 230 -1.78 -5.99 -13.11
C GLU A 230 -2.05 -4.46 -13.15
N GLY A 231 -3.31 -4.04 -13.06
CA GLY A 231 -3.73 -2.65 -13.12
C GLY A 231 -5.21 -2.55 -13.44
N ILE A 232 -5.64 -1.46 -14.06
CA ILE A 232 -7.01 -1.18 -14.47
C ILE A 232 -7.12 -1.45 -15.97
N TYR A 233 -8.15 -2.20 -16.37
CA TYR A 233 -8.45 -2.52 -17.76
C TYR A 233 -9.63 -1.69 -18.25
N ALA A 234 -9.53 -1.13 -19.46
CA ALA A 234 -10.63 -0.40 -20.09
C ALA A 234 -11.81 -1.31 -20.43
N ASP A 235 -11.53 -2.56 -20.79
CA ASP A 235 -12.52 -3.57 -21.16
C ASP A 235 -12.12 -4.98 -20.67
N TRP A 236 -12.46 -5.30 -19.43
CA TRP A 236 -12.23 -6.63 -18.89
C TRP A 236 -13.20 -7.66 -19.50
N PRO A 237 -12.76 -8.88 -19.98
CA PRO A 237 -11.46 -9.54 -19.71
C PRO A 237 -10.36 -9.34 -20.78
N ASP A 238 -10.48 -8.39 -21.68
CA ASP A 238 -9.42 -8.12 -22.66
C ASP A 238 -8.16 -7.58 -21.97
N ARG A 239 -7.12 -8.44 -21.87
CA ARG A 239 -5.85 -8.07 -21.24
C ARG A 239 -5.04 -7.05 -22.05
N SER A 240 -5.34 -6.87 -23.33
CA SER A 240 -4.69 -5.85 -24.15
C SER A 240 -5.19 -4.43 -23.85
N SER A 241 -6.30 -4.32 -23.09
CA SER A 241 -6.91 -3.06 -22.67
C SER A 241 -6.37 -2.51 -21.35
N LEU A 242 -5.23 -3.02 -20.84
CA LEU A 242 -4.57 -2.50 -19.65
C LEU A 242 -4.18 -1.03 -19.86
N LEU A 243 -4.61 -0.17 -18.95
CA LEU A 243 -4.36 1.26 -19.01
C LEU A 243 -3.06 1.59 -18.27
N SER A 244 -2.17 2.36 -18.88
CA SER A 244 -1.00 2.94 -18.20
C SER A 244 -1.40 4.14 -17.34
N SER A 245 -2.34 4.97 -17.82
CA SER A 245 -2.89 6.11 -17.08
C SER A 245 -4.35 6.36 -17.42
N ILE A 246 -5.08 7.00 -16.49
CA ILE A 246 -6.49 7.39 -16.66
C ILE A 246 -6.77 8.65 -15.83
N GLU A 247 -7.55 9.58 -16.38
CA GLU A 247 -8.04 10.76 -15.63
C GLU A 247 -9.17 10.38 -14.67
N ALA A 248 -9.31 11.13 -13.56
CA ALA A 248 -10.28 10.82 -12.49
C ALA A 248 -11.72 10.76 -12.99
N SER A 249 -12.13 11.65 -13.89
CA SER A 249 -13.47 11.64 -14.50
C SER A 249 -13.72 10.36 -15.31
N ALA A 250 -12.76 9.96 -16.16
CA ALA A 250 -12.86 8.74 -16.94
C ALA A 250 -12.80 7.48 -16.04
N ALA A 251 -12.02 7.51 -14.96
CA ALA A 251 -11.99 6.45 -13.95
C ALA A 251 -13.34 6.29 -13.24
N THR A 252 -14.03 7.41 -12.97
CA THR A 252 -15.39 7.40 -12.39
C THR A 252 -16.41 6.75 -13.32
N GLU A 253 -16.35 7.04 -14.63
CA GLU A 253 -17.21 6.36 -15.61
C GLU A 253 -16.91 4.86 -15.70
N LEU A 254 -15.67 4.46 -15.48
CA LEU A 254 -15.25 3.06 -15.52
C LEU A 254 -15.73 2.25 -14.32
N LEU A 255 -16.04 2.87 -13.16
CA LEU A 255 -16.53 2.18 -11.95
C LEU A 255 -17.74 1.26 -12.22
N ALA A 256 -18.64 1.65 -13.12
CA ALA A 256 -19.82 0.86 -13.47
C ALA A 256 -19.49 -0.44 -14.25
N ARG A 257 -18.27 -0.60 -14.74
CA ARG A 257 -17.83 -1.71 -15.61
C ARG A 257 -16.75 -2.59 -15.01
N VAL A 258 -16.08 -2.13 -13.94
CA VAL A 258 -15.05 -2.93 -13.26
C VAL A 258 -15.68 -3.96 -12.33
N GLY A 259 -14.96 -5.07 -12.09
CA GLY A 259 -15.41 -6.10 -11.15
C GLY A 259 -15.42 -5.62 -9.70
N GLU A 260 -16.26 -6.21 -8.86
CA GLU A 260 -16.47 -5.84 -7.45
C GLU A 260 -15.16 -5.68 -6.65
N GLY A 261 -14.15 -6.53 -6.89
CA GLY A 261 -12.85 -6.45 -6.22
C GLY A 261 -11.99 -5.26 -6.63
N MET A 262 -12.26 -4.63 -7.79
CA MET A 262 -11.55 -3.45 -8.28
C MET A 262 -12.23 -2.15 -7.82
N VAL A 263 -13.56 -2.14 -7.65
CA VAL A 263 -14.32 -0.95 -7.26
C VAL A 263 -13.69 -0.20 -6.07
N PRO A 264 -13.41 -0.84 -4.91
CA PRO A 264 -12.85 -0.11 -3.77
C PRO A 264 -11.48 0.52 -4.06
N LYS A 265 -10.68 -0.10 -4.93
CA LYS A 265 -9.33 0.38 -5.29
C LYS A 265 -9.41 1.60 -6.20
N LEU A 266 -10.28 1.52 -7.21
CA LEU A 266 -10.49 2.61 -8.14
C LEU A 266 -11.12 3.82 -7.43
N GLU A 267 -12.15 3.59 -6.58
CA GLU A 267 -12.74 4.62 -5.72
C GLU A 267 -11.71 5.30 -4.82
N ALA A 268 -10.79 4.50 -4.22
CA ALA A 268 -9.74 5.04 -3.38
C ALA A 268 -8.76 5.93 -4.16
N CYS A 269 -8.37 5.51 -5.38
CA CYS A 269 -7.52 6.32 -6.25
C CYS A 269 -8.21 7.62 -6.68
N ILE A 270 -9.47 7.56 -7.11
CA ILE A 270 -10.28 8.73 -7.48
C ILE A 270 -10.38 9.69 -6.28
N ARG A 271 -10.80 9.19 -5.11
CA ARG A 271 -10.93 9.99 -3.88
C ARG A 271 -9.62 10.66 -3.47
N ALA A 272 -8.48 9.98 -3.60
CA ALA A 272 -7.18 10.54 -3.30
C ALA A 272 -6.84 11.70 -4.25
N VAL A 273 -7.03 11.50 -5.55
CA VAL A 273 -6.71 12.48 -6.58
C VAL A 273 -7.63 13.71 -6.50
N GLU A 274 -8.94 13.51 -6.34
CA GLU A 274 -9.91 14.60 -6.12
C GLU A 274 -9.64 15.35 -4.80
N GLY A 275 -9.09 14.65 -3.80
CA GLY A 275 -8.66 15.23 -2.52
C GLY A 275 -7.32 15.97 -2.58
N GLY A 276 -6.67 16.06 -3.74
CA GLY A 276 -5.44 16.84 -3.96
C GLY A 276 -4.16 16.02 -4.04
N VAL A 277 -4.20 14.69 -3.94
CA VAL A 277 -3.01 13.84 -4.19
C VAL A 277 -2.67 13.89 -5.68
N PRO A 278 -1.43 14.28 -6.06
CA PRO A 278 -1.08 14.47 -7.47
C PRO A 278 -1.20 13.22 -8.34
N GLN A 279 -1.00 12.03 -7.77
CA GLN A 279 -1.00 10.76 -8.50
C GLN A 279 -1.44 9.63 -7.58
N ALA A 280 -2.30 8.74 -8.06
CA ALA A 280 -2.63 7.49 -7.39
C ALA A 280 -2.40 6.30 -8.33
N HIS A 281 -1.79 5.23 -7.83
CA HIS A 281 -1.34 4.11 -8.65
C HIS A 281 -1.96 2.80 -8.17
N VAL A 282 -2.38 1.94 -9.10
CA VAL A 282 -2.77 0.55 -8.84
C VAL A 282 -1.68 -0.35 -9.40
N VAL A 283 -1.03 -1.13 -8.53
CA VAL A 283 0.21 -1.86 -8.84
C VAL A 283 0.09 -3.34 -8.46
N ASP A 284 0.61 -4.23 -9.30
CA ASP A 284 0.62 -5.66 -9.07
C ASP A 284 1.63 -6.08 -8.00
N GLY A 285 1.15 -6.41 -6.82
CA GLY A 285 1.97 -6.89 -5.72
C GLY A 285 2.42 -8.36 -5.84
N ARG A 286 2.00 -9.09 -6.88
CA ARG A 286 2.51 -10.44 -7.17
C ARG A 286 3.88 -10.39 -7.84
N GLN A 287 4.27 -9.24 -8.38
CA GLN A 287 5.60 -9.01 -8.93
C GLN A 287 6.52 -8.46 -7.82
N PRO A 288 7.65 -9.11 -7.51
CA PRO A 288 8.64 -8.57 -6.58
C PRO A 288 9.16 -7.20 -7.04
N HIS A 289 9.33 -6.29 -6.10
CA HIS A 289 9.84 -4.93 -6.33
C HIS A 289 8.96 -4.05 -7.23
N SER A 290 7.67 -4.36 -7.30
CA SER A 290 6.71 -3.62 -8.12
C SER A 290 6.61 -2.14 -7.73
N ILE A 291 6.76 -1.82 -6.45
CA ILE A 291 6.74 -0.42 -5.97
C ILE A 291 7.93 0.37 -6.52
N LEU A 292 9.12 -0.24 -6.56
CA LEU A 292 10.31 0.43 -7.10
C LEU A 292 10.19 0.64 -8.61
N LEU A 293 9.66 -0.33 -9.33
CA LEU A 293 9.41 -0.21 -10.77
C LEU A 293 8.42 0.91 -11.07
N GLU A 294 7.35 1.04 -10.26
CA GLU A 294 6.34 2.09 -10.45
C GLU A 294 6.84 3.49 -10.06
N VAL A 295 7.72 3.59 -9.05
CA VAL A 295 8.17 4.89 -8.55
C VAL A 295 9.39 5.42 -9.28
N PHE A 296 10.29 4.54 -9.76
CA PHE A 296 11.62 4.90 -10.27
C PHE A 296 11.86 4.54 -11.74
N THR A 297 10.81 4.23 -12.51
CA THR A 297 10.95 4.03 -13.97
C THR A 297 9.91 4.84 -14.75
N ASP A 298 10.22 5.18 -15.99
CA ASP A 298 9.32 5.91 -16.89
C ASP A 298 8.17 5.03 -17.40
N GLU A 299 8.42 3.73 -17.55
CA GLU A 299 7.45 2.79 -18.10
C GLU A 299 6.33 2.48 -17.11
N GLY A 300 6.62 2.50 -15.78
CA GLY A 300 5.71 1.99 -14.78
C GLY A 300 5.31 0.54 -15.03
N ILE A 301 4.57 -0.07 -14.15
CA ILE A 301 4.03 -1.44 -14.35
C ILE A 301 2.54 -1.55 -14.02
N GLY A 302 1.96 -0.48 -13.52
CA GLY A 302 0.58 -0.41 -13.09
C GLY A 302 -0.26 0.57 -13.89
N THR A 303 -1.36 1.00 -13.28
CA THR A 303 -2.20 2.08 -13.82
C THR A 303 -2.13 3.29 -12.91
N MET A 304 -1.83 4.45 -13.47
CA MET A 304 -1.82 5.73 -12.78
C MET A 304 -3.15 6.46 -12.97
N VAL A 305 -3.78 6.90 -11.89
CA VAL A 305 -4.94 7.79 -11.88
C VAL A 305 -4.46 9.21 -11.64
N LEU A 306 -4.87 10.15 -12.50
CA LEU A 306 -4.45 11.54 -12.52
C LEU A 306 -5.63 12.51 -12.33
N PRO A 307 -5.39 13.74 -11.84
CA PRO A 307 -6.36 14.82 -11.91
C PRO A 307 -6.72 15.15 -13.36
N ASP A 308 -7.96 15.57 -13.58
CA ASP A 308 -8.43 15.97 -14.91
C ASP A 308 -7.59 17.11 -15.48
N GLY A 309 -7.24 17.01 -16.78
CA GLY A 309 -6.45 18.00 -17.51
C GLY A 309 -4.95 18.00 -17.21
N ARG A 310 -4.44 17.07 -16.40
CA ARG A 310 -3.01 16.88 -16.17
C ARG A 310 -2.49 15.82 -17.13
N ARG A 311 -1.63 16.23 -18.07
CA ARG A 311 -0.90 15.29 -18.95
C ARG A 311 0.34 14.78 -18.22
N ASP A 312 0.69 13.50 -18.46
CA ASP A 312 1.97 12.93 -18.01
C ASP A 312 3.12 13.82 -18.52
N SER A 313 3.96 14.30 -17.61
CA SER A 313 5.15 15.11 -17.88
C SER A 313 6.39 14.44 -17.31
#